data_1e4a0f20d98352d215e38bfbf7dcf233
#
_entry.id   1e4a0f20d98352d215e38bfbf7dcf233
#
_cell.length_a   1.000
_cell.length_b   1.000
_cell.length_c   1.000
_cell.angle_alpha   90.00
_cell.angle_beta   90.00
_cell.angle_gamma   90.00
#
_symmetry.space_group_name_H-M   'P 1'
#
loop_
_entity.id
_entity.type
_entity.pdbx_description
1 polymer ?
#
loop_
_entity_poly.entity_id
_entity_poly.type
_entity_poly.pdbx_seq_one_letter_code
_entity_poly.pdbx_strand_id
1 'polypeptide(L)'
;MSAKDFLRRNKTTIQSKMTGNRQLILEKCYETGIITEGDHINLSSINKGDEMEHVVKLVNNIMGKGEKRCKEFLDLLQKDEAIKEALPELNDILLKYTPSLPKPAQESSSTAKTDDVGQDSNPKPKDDDEPYPLKSKPTGLCFIINNVDFKDNKPRLGSDADAERLAKVFSWLGFRVLMCKDQTKDQMDQVLKCLSSRDVSKLLEFKVKEWSDHRFTELQEVPTHGDAFICCILTHGNTGVVLGTDKEHLAIKYIKKMFKATDLSPLTNKPKVFLIQACQGGALHGRVVLPNVQSDDLQPASIPEEADFLIGMSTVEDYESFRDPNRGSWYIQTVCKRMEEGCPSGDDMGTILRRVNNDVSQMDGWMEERPEVIHKQMPEIRDTLRKKLVFSPHSN
;
A
#
# COMPACT_ATOMS: atom_id res chain seq x y z
N MET A 1 1.03 20.97 21.00
CA MET A 1 0.95 19.53 20.69
C MET A 1 -0.25 19.33 19.78
N SER A 2 -0.13 18.55 18.68
CA SER A 2 -1.28 18.25 17.82
C SER A 2 -2.32 17.38 18.54
N ALA A 3 -3.60 17.49 18.14
CA ALA A 3 -4.67 16.69 18.72
C ALA A 3 -4.46 15.18 18.46
N LYS A 4 -4.00 14.84 17.27
CA LYS A 4 -3.68 13.46 16.90
C LYS A 4 -2.52 12.89 17.72
N ASP A 5 -1.49 13.69 17.99
CA ASP A 5 -0.37 13.27 18.84
C ASP A 5 -0.78 13.11 20.30
N PHE A 6 -1.64 14.03 20.79
CA PHE A 6 -2.19 13.91 22.12
C PHE A 6 -3.01 12.62 22.27
N LEU A 7 -3.92 12.36 21.33
CA LEU A 7 -4.70 11.11 21.30
C LEU A 7 -3.79 9.88 21.22
N ARG A 8 -2.76 9.91 20.38
CA ARG A 8 -1.83 8.78 20.24
C ARG A 8 -1.10 8.48 21.55
N ARG A 9 -0.60 9.50 22.24
CA ARG A 9 0.14 9.33 23.51
C ARG A 9 -0.75 8.87 24.66
N ASN A 10 -2.01 9.28 24.68
CA ASN A 10 -2.97 8.97 25.74
C ASN A 10 -3.99 7.91 25.32
N LYS A 11 -3.79 7.27 24.17
CA LYS A 11 -4.75 6.39 23.50
C LYS A 11 -5.32 5.32 24.41
N THR A 12 -4.45 4.50 25.03
CA THR A 12 -4.85 3.38 25.88
C THR A 12 -5.65 3.85 27.08
N THR A 13 -5.22 4.95 27.71
CA THR A 13 -5.88 5.52 28.89
C THR A 13 -7.25 6.09 28.52
N ILE A 14 -7.36 6.85 27.43
CA ILE A 14 -8.63 7.37 26.93
C ILE A 14 -9.58 6.23 26.58
N GLN A 15 -9.11 5.22 25.85
CA GLN A 15 -9.91 4.05 25.48
C GLN A 15 -10.45 3.30 26.70
N SER A 16 -9.59 3.02 27.69
CA SER A 16 -10.02 2.30 28.89
C SER A 16 -11.09 3.05 29.70
N LYS A 17 -11.01 4.40 29.75
CA LYS A 17 -12.00 5.22 30.45
C LYS A 17 -13.33 5.33 29.70
N MET A 18 -13.32 5.21 28.38
CA MET A 18 -14.50 5.31 27.53
C MET A 18 -15.34 4.02 27.48
N THR A 19 -14.78 2.88 27.87
CA THR A 19 -15.37 1.55 27.64
C THR A 19 -16.80 1.44 28.18
N GLY A 20 -17.06 1.82 29.42
CA GLY A 20 -18.39 1.73 30.04
C GLY A 20 -19.46 2.68 29.47
N ASN A 21 -19.05 3.71 28.69
CA ASN A 21 -19.97 4.70 28.12
C ASN A 21 -19.85 4.78 26.58
N ARG A 22 -19.45 3.69 25.94
CA ARG A 22 -19.18 3.60 24.50
C ARG A 22 -20.33 4.08 23.63
N GLN A 23 -21.58 3.72 24.00
CA GLN A 23 -22.76 4.08 23.20
C GLN A 23 -22.99 5.59 23.20
N LEU A 24 -22.90 6.23 24.38
CA LEU A 24 -23.02 7.68 24.48
C LEU A 24 -22.00 8.39 23.59
N ILE A 25 -20.75 7.95 23.65
CA ILE A 25 -19.67 8.59 22.86
C ILE A 25 -19.87 8.33 21.36
N LEU A 26 -20.31 7.14 20.96
CA LEU A 26 -20.59 6.80 19.55
C LEU A 26 -21.70 7.72 18.99
N GLU A 27 -22.80 7.85 19.72
CA GLU A 27 -23.94 8.71 19.33
C GLU A 27 -23.50 10.17 19.23
N LYS A 28 -22.78 10.69 20.23
CA LYS A 28 -22.26 12.06 20.23
C LYS A 28 -21.28 12.34 19.08
N CYS A 29 -20.42 11.38 18.74
CA CYS A 29 -19.54 11.50 17.59
C CYS A 29 -20.32 11.54 16.27
N TYR A 30 -21.44 10.83 16.18
CA TYR A 30 -22.31 10.84 15.02
C TYR A 30 -23.12 12.14 14.94
N GLU A 31 -23.78 12.54 16.02
CA GLU A 31 -24.55 13.82 16.12
C GLU A 31 -23.69 15.04 15.73
N THR A 32 -22.43 15.07 16.13
CA THR A 32 -21.50 16.18 15.84
C THR A 32 -20.78 16.04 14.50
N GLY A 33 -21.06 14.98 13.73
CA GLY A 33 -20.46 14.73 12.42
C GLY A 33 -18.97 14.38 12.46
N ILE A 34 -18.43 13.97 13.61
CA ILE A 34 -17.05 13.49 13.76
C ILE A 34 -16.87 12.16 13.02
N ILE A 35 -17.92 11.32 13.04
CA ILE A 35 -18.00 10.08 12.26
C ILE A 35 -19.17 10.18 11.27
N THR A 36 -19.05 9.43 10.16
CA THR A 36 -20.11 9.35 9.14
C THR A 36 -21.18 8.33 9.52
N GLU A 37 -22.34 8.35 8.84
CA GLU A 37 -23.40 7.35 9.00
C GLU A 37 -22.87 5.92 8.77
N GLY A 38 -22.06 5.71 7.74
CA GLY A 38 -21.41 4.42 7.47
C GLY A 38 -20.50 3.95 8.61
N ASP A 39 -19.72 4.87 9.21
CA ASP A 39 -18.91 4.54 10.39
C ASP A 39 -19.78 4.18 11.59
N HIS A 40 -20.87 4.92 11.82
CA HIS A 40 -21.80 4.68 12.90
C HIS A 40 -22.45 3.29 12.78
N ILE A 41 -22.95 2.93 11.59
CA ILE A 41 -23.52 1.60 11.31
C ILE A 41 -22.48 0.50 11.55
N ASN A 42 -21.26 0.65 10.99
CA ASN A 42 -20.18 -0.32 11.14
C ASN A 42 -19.75 -0.52 12.60
N LEU A 43 -19.64 0.57 13.34
CA LEU A 43 -19.27 0.54 14.76
C LEU A 43 -20.40 -0.03 15.63
N SER A 44 -21.67 0.28 15.32
CA SER A 44 -22.83 -0.25 16.02
C SER A 44 -23.03 -1.76 15.82
N SER A 45 -22.54 -2.32 14.69
CA SER A 45 -22.63 -3.75 14.38
C SER A 45 -21.64 -4.63 15.16
N ILE A 46 -20.68 -4.04 15.87
CA ILE A 46 -19.72 -4.77 16.69
C ILE A 46 -20.45 -5.45 17.86
N ASN A 47 -20.10 -6.71 18.13
CA ASN A 47 -20.73 -7.50 19.17
C ASN A 47 -20.76 -6.75 20.52
N LYS A 48 -21.95 -6.63 21.10
CA LYS A 48 -22.20 -5.89 22.36
C LYS A 48 -21.37 -6.38 23.56
N GLY A 49 -20.81 -7.60 23.49
CA GLY A 49 -19.97 -8.18 24.52
C GLY A 49 -18.51 -7.69 24.52
N ASP A 50 -18.03 -7.03 23.48
CA ASP A 50 -16.65 -6.53 23.40
C ASP A 50 -16.60 -4.99 23.37
N GLU A 51 -16.84 -4.41 24.54
CA GLU A 51 -16.87 -2.95 24.71
C GLU A 51 -15.52 -2.27 24.43
N MET A 52 -14.43 -2.95 24.75
CA MET A 52 -13.08 -2.43 24.50
C MET A 52 -12.78 -2.39 22.99
N GLU A 53 -13.12 -3.46 22.25
CA GLU A 53 -12.92 -3.50 20.79
C GLU A 53 -13.67 -2.36 20.11
N HIS A 54 -14.90 -2.10 20.53
CA HIS A 54 -15.73 -1.03 20.03
C HIS A 54 -15.06 0.35 20.18
N VAL A 55 -14.59 0.66 21.39
CA VAL A 55 -13.90 1.93 21.67
C VAL A 55 -12.57 2.03 20.93
N VAL A 56 -11.82 0.94 20.82
CA VAL A 56 -10.57 0.87 20.07
C VAL A 56 -10.81 1.19 18.60
N LYS A 57 -11.83 0.61 17.99
CA LYS A 57 -12.19 0.86 16.58
C LYS A 57 -12.67 2.30 16.37
N LEU A 58 -13.49 2.84 17.27
CA LEU A 58 -13.96 4.24 17.21
C LEU A 58 -12.77 5.22 17.24
N VAL A 59 -11.88 5.10 18.22
CA VAL A 59 -10.72 6.00 18.35
C VAL A 59 -9.78 5.86 17.16
N ASN A 60 -9.56 4.63 16.66
CA ASN A 60 -8.74 4.40 15.47
C ASN A 60 -9.36 5.01 14.21
N ASN A 61 -10.67 4.90 14.03
CA ASN A 61 -11.39 5.52 12.92
C ASN A 61 -11.22 7.05 12.95
N ILE A 62 -11.42 7.67 14.12
CA ILE A 62 -11.26 9.12 14.29
C ILE A 62 -9.81 9.56 14.03
N MET A 63 -8.83 8.82 14.55
CA MET A 63 -7.41 9.10 14.30
C MET A 63 -7.03 8.92 12.83
N GLY A 64 -7.66 7.98 12.13
CA GLY A 64 -7.51 7.77 10.69
C GLY A 64 -8.02 8.93 9.84
N LYS A 65 -9.01 9.70 10.35
CA LYS A 65 -9.60 10.86 9.66
C LYS A 65 -8.80 12.18 9.81
N GLY A 66 -7.64 12.13 10.45
CA GLY A 66 -6.69 13.25 10.52
C GLY A 66 -6.85 14.20 11.69
N GLU A 67 -6.00 15.23 11.71
CA GLU A 67 -5.84 16.18 12.84
C GLU A 67 -7.14 16.93 13.18
N LYS A 68 -7.87 17.38 12.14
CA LYS A 68 -9.13 18.12 12.34
C LYS A 68 -10.14 17.30 13.14
N ARG A 69 -10.36 16.04 12.76
CA ARG A 69 -11.30 15.13 13.44
C ARG A 69 -10.83 14.76 14.84
N CYS A 70 -9.52 14.60 15.02
CA CYS A 70 -8.93 14.37 16.34
C CYS A 70 -9.17 15.57 17.26
N LYS A 71 -9.04 16.79 16.74
CA LYS A 71 -9.31 18.04 17.49
C LYS A 71 -10.79 18.14 17.83
N GLU A 72 -11.70 17.94 16.87
CA GLU A 72 -13.14 17.95 17.08
C GLU A 72 -13.55 16.91 18.13
N PHE A 73 -12.93 15.73 18.11
CA PHE A 73 -13.18 14.68 19.10
C PHE A 73 -12.69 15.06 20.49
N LEU A 74 -11.48 15.63 20.63
CA LEU A 74 -11.00 16.12 21.92
C LEU A 74 -11.85 17.28 22.43
N ASP A 75 -12.27 18.19 21.56
CA ASP A 75 -13.18 19.28 21.87
C ASP A 75 -14.55 18.76 22.34
N LEU A 76 -15.07 17.71 21.69
CA LEU A 76 -16.31 17.03 22.12
C LEU A 76 -16.16 16.45 23.53
N LEU A 77 -15.11 15.67 23.77
CA LEU A 77 -14.85 15.07 25.08
C LEU A 77 -14.66 16.12 26.20
N GLN A 78 -14.13 17.31 25.86
CA GLN A 78 -13.91 18.40 26.81
C GLN A 78 -15.14 19.28 27.08
N LYS A 79 -16.05 19.42 26.10
CA LYS A 79 -17.09 20.44 26.11
C LYS A 79 -18.51 19.89 26.27
N ASP A 80 -18.77 18.64 25.87
CA ASP A 80 -20.10 18.04 26.00
C ASP A 80 -20.40 17.71 27.47
N GLU A 81 -21.48 18.28 27.99
CA GLU A 81 -21.84 18.14 29.42
C GLU A 81 -22.24 16.70 29.77
N ALA A 82 -22.92 15.99 28.87
CA ALA A 82 -23.31 14.61 29.11
C ALA A 82 -22.08 13.67 29.19
N ILE A 83 -21.05 13.94 28.36
CA ILE A 83 -19.79 13.19 28.40
C ILE A 83 -19.01 13.52 29.69
N LYS A 84 -18.94 14.79 30.10
CA LYS A 84 -18.26 15.18 31.33
C LYS A 84 -18.88 14.55 32.57
N GLU A 85 -20.20 14.49 32.61
CA GLU A 85 -20.94 13.90 33.73
C GLU A 85 -20.73 12.35 33.76
N ALA A 86 -20.75 11.71 32.56
CA ALA A 86 -20.58 10.28 32.44
C ALA A 86 -19.13 9.82 32.63
N LEU A 87 -18.13 10.67 32.32
CA LEU A 87 -16.71 10.32 32.28
C LEU A 87 -15.82 11.39 32.99
N PRO A 88 -16.05 11.67 34.26
CA PRO A 88 -15.29 12.69 35.00
C PRO A 88 -13.78 12.41 35.03
N GLU A 89 -13.39 11.15 34.97
CA GLU A 89 -11.98 10.71 34.98
C GLU A 89 -11.20 11.10 33.73
N LEU A 90 -11.86 11.50 32.62
CA LEU A 90 -11.19 11.99 31.42
C LEU A 90 -10.71 13.45 31.59
N ASN A 91 -11.33 14.22 32.44
CA ASN A 91 -11.03 15.64 32.64
C ASN A 91 -9.55 15.88 32.97
N ASP A 92 -8.97 15.10 33.87
CA ASP A 92 -7.56 15.24 34.27
C ASP A 92 -6.56 14.95 33.11
N ILE A 93 -6.96 14.11 32.18
CA ILE A 93 -6.16 13.78 31.01
C ILE A 93 -6.32 14.90 29.98
N LEU A 94 -7.56 15.32 29.73
CA LEU A 94 -7.90 16.30 28.70
C LEU A 94 -7.44 17.71 29.05
N LEU A 95 -7.34 18.07 30.34
CA LEU A 95 -6.77 19.34 30.82
C LEU A 95 -5.29 19.51 30.40
N LYS A 96 -4.58 18.43 30.12
CA LYS A 96 -3.20 18.45 29.61
C LYS A 96 -3.12 18.75 28.11
N TYR A 97 -4.26 18.79 27.41
CA TYR A 97 -4.34 19.17 26.01
C TYR A 97 -4.49 20.68 25.88
N THR A 98 -3.39 21.37 25.57
CA THR A 98 -3.39 22.80 25.19
C THR A 98 -3.28 22.88 23.67
N PRO A 99 -4.33 23.35 22.95
CA PRO A 99 -4.23 23.55 21.51
C PRO A 99 -3.15 24.59 21.19
N SER A 100 -2.28 24.31 20.25
CA SER A 100 -1.38 25.31 19.68
C SER A 100 -2.23 26.32 18.90
N LEU A 101 -2.23 27.58 19.30
CA LEU A 101 -2.90 28.68 18.60
C LEU A 101 -2.28 28.86 17.20
N PRO A 102 -3.08 29.07 16.17
CA PRO A 102 -2.57 29.44 14.86
C PRO A 102 -1.92 30.83 14.94
N LYS A 103 -0.71 30.99 14.36
CA LYS A 103 -0.08 32.29 14.21
C LYS A 103 -0.96 33.17 13.31
N PRO A 104 -1.19 34.45 13.65
CA PRO A 104 -1.94 35.35 12.78
C PRO A 104 -1.19 35.61 11.48
N ALA A 105 -1.91 35.56 10.37
CA ALA A 105 -1.41 35.99 9.09
C ALA A 105 -1.10 37.48 9.13
N GLN A 106 0.15 37.89 8.84
CA GLN A 106 0.50 39.28 8.61
C GLN A 106 0.10 39.67 7.19
N GLU A 107 -0.79 40.63 7.10
CA GLU A 107 -1.07 41.35 5.86
C GLU A 107 0.17 42.15 5.43
N SER A 108 0.63 41.94 4.22
CA SER A 108 1.71 42.70 3.59
C SER A 108 1.13 43.89 2.83
N SER A 109 1.31 45.10 3.34
CA SER A 109 1.18 46.33 2.58
C SER A 109 2.51 46.66 1.88
N SER A 110 2.42 46.87 0.57
CA SER A 110 3.51 47.25 -0.31
C SER A 110 4.05 48.65 -0.06
N THR A 111 5.39 48.83 0.04
CA THR A 111 6.07 50.01 -0.51
C THR A 111 7.50 49.65 -0.93
N ALA A 112 7.85 50.02 -2.14
CA ALA A 112 9.16 49.86 -2.74
C ALA A 112 10.19 50.80 -2.15
N LYS A 113 11.45 50.33 -1.99
CA LYS A 113 12.68 51.06 -2.37
C LYS A 113 13.94 50.18 -2.27
N THR A 114 14.63 50.13 -3.34
CA THR A 114 16.03 49.96 -3.76
C THR A 114 17.13 49.75 -2.73
N ASP A 115 18.05 48.82 -3.16
CA ASP A 115 19.51 48.69 -2.96
C ASP A 115 20.03 48.20 -1.60
N ASP A 116 20.62 47.04 -1.51
CA ASP A 116 22.07 46.77 -1.55
C ASP A 116 22.39 45.27 -1.30
N VAL A 117 23.58 44.88 -1.74
CA VAL A 117 24.20 43.55 -1.80
C VAL A 117 24.41 42.95 -0.42
N GLY A 118 23.95 41.70 -0.23
CA GLY A 118 24.30 40.86 0.92
C GLY A 118 24.00 39.39 0.60
N GLN A 119 25.05 38.60 0.39
CA GLN A 119 24.94 37.14 0.32
C GLN A 119 24.35 36.60 1.61
N ASP A 120 23.18 36.04 1.51
CA ASP A 120 22.62 35.18 2.56
C ASP A 120 22.12 33.88 1.95
N SER A 121 22.70 32.79 2.41
CA SER A 121 22.43 31.43 1.97
C SER A 121 21.11 30.98 2.55
N ASN A 122 20.03 31.26 1.82
CA ASN A 122 18.72 30.70 2.11
C ASN A 122 18.70 29.24 1.68
N PRO A 123 18.36 28.26 2.53
CA PRO A 123 18.20 26.89 2.09
C PRO A 123 17.06 26.83 1.08
N LYS A 124 17.38 26.40 -0.16
CA LYS A 124 16.37 26.11 -1.19
C LYS A 124 15.27 25.24 -0.60
N PRO A 125 14.00 25.47 -0.96
CA PRO A 125 12.94 24.52 -0.66
C PRO A 125 13.39 23.14 -1.13
N LYS A 126 13.34 22.14 -0.25
CA LYS A 126 13.57 20.75 -0.67
C LYS A 126 12.49 20.43 -1.68
N ASP A 127 12.92 20.11 -2.88
CA ASP A 127 12.07 19.70 -3.98
C ASP A 127 11.46 18.34 -3.58
N ASP A 128 10.18 18.34 -3.18
CA ASP A 128 9.44 17.13 -2.79
C ASP A 128 9.30 16.13 -3.97
N ASP A 129 9.82 16.48 -5.13
CA ASP A 129 9.79 15.75 -6.39
C ASP A 129 11.10 14.98 -6.71
N GLU A 130 12.08 14.92 -5.79
CA GLU A 130 13.34 14.21 -6.02
C GLU A 130 13.11 12.69 -6.19
N PRO A 131 13.66 12.06 -7.25
CA PRO A 131 13.52 10.61 -7.43
C PRO A 131 14.39 9.81 -6.47
N TYR A 132 14.02 8.54 -6.24
CA TYR A 132 14.91 7.59 -5.56
C TYR A 132 16.22 7.44 -6.33
N PRO A 133 17.39 7.49 -5.66
CA PRO A 133 18.68 7.30 -6.32
C PRO A 133 18.87 5.80 -6.63
N LEU A 134 18.72 5.41 -7.90
CA LEU A 134 18.93 4.05 -8.40
C LEU A 134 20.27 3.98 -9.13
N LYS A 135 21.36 3.69 -8.41
CA LYS A 135 22.73 3.71 -8.93
C LYS A 135 23.37 2.33 -9.03
N SER A 136 22.82 1.35 -8.29
CA SER A 136 23.38 -0.01 -8.25
C SER A 136 23.23 -0.72 -9.60
N LYS A 137 24.17 -1.63 -9.88
CA LYS A 137 24.15 -2.55 -11.03
C LYS A 137 24.38 -3.97 -10.52
N PRO A 138 23.34 -4.82 -10.60
CA PRO A 138 21.99 -4.56 -11.09
C PRO A 138 21.25 -3.50 -10.23
N THR A 139 20.23 -2.85 -10.82
CA THR A 139 19.36 -1.87 -10.14
C THR A 139 18.77 -2.44 -8.85
N GLY A 140 18.49 -3.72 -8.84
CA GLY A 140 18.01 -4.47 -7.68
C GLY A 140 17.56 -5.87 -8.08
N LEU A 141 16.84 -6.53 -7.18
CA LEU A 141 16.23 -7.82 -7.43
C LEU A 141 14.77 -7.65 -7.86
N CYS A 142 14.38 -8.35 -8.92
CA CYS A 142 13.00 -8.62 -9.26
C CYS A 142 12.72 -10.09 -9.01
N PHE A 143 11.85 -10.42 -8.06
CA PHE A 143 11.50 -11.80 -7.73
C PHE A 143 10.07 -12.11 -8.14
N ILE A 144 9.89 -13.20 -8.91
CA ILE A 144 8.60 -13.64 -9.43
C ILE A 144 8.23 -14.97 -8.73
N ILE A 145 7.08 -14.99 -8.05
CA ILE A 145 6.43 -16.23 -7.61
C ILE A 145 5.34 -16.54 -8.63
N ASN A 146 5.51 -17.64 -9.37
CA ASN A 146 4.59 -18.06 -10.45
C ASN A 146 3.93 -19.40 -10.10
N ASN A 147 2.76 -19.37 -9.51
CA ASN A 147 1.97 -20.56 -9.18
C ASN A 147 1.01 -20.89 -10.33
N VAL A 148 1.25 -21.99 -11.00
CA VAL A 148 0.47 -22.47 -12.16
C VAL A 148 -0.30 -23.72 -11.79
N ASP A 149 0.39 -24.76 -11.26
CA ASP A 149 -0.16 -26.07 -10.99
C ASP A 149 -0.66 -26.20 -9.56
N PHE A 150 -1.98 -26.24 -9.39
CA PHE A 150 -2.65 -26.36 -8.08
C PHE A 150 -3.13 -27.79 -7.85
N LYS A 151 -3.25 -28.19 -6.57
CA LYS A 151 -3.67 -29.55 -6.16
C LYS A 151 -5.04 -30.00 -6.68
N ASP A 152 -5.87 -29.07 -7.18
CA ASP A 152 -7.20 -29.40 -7.75
C ASP A 152 -7.20 -29.61 -9.25
N ASN A 153 -6.02 -29.70 -9.87
CA ASN A 153 -5.84 -29.85 -11.32
C ASN A 153 -6.51 -28.73 -12.15
N LYS A 154 -6.67 -27.51 -11.57
CA LYS A 154 -7.11 -26.31 -12.29
C LYS A 154 -5.90 -25.39 -12.54
N PRO A 155 -5.12 -25.62 -13.58
CA PRO A 155 -3.91 -24.83 -13.82
C PRO A 155 -4.24 -23.39 -14.18
N ARG A 156 -3.41 -22.46 -13.73
CA ARG A 156 -3.51 -21.04 -14.10
C ARG A 156 -2.85 -20.82 -15.48
N LEU A 157 -3.51 -21.30 -16.53
CA LEU A 157 -3.04 -21.13 -17.92
C LEU A 157 -2.81 -19.64 -18.22
N GLY A 158 -1.75 -19.33 -18.99
CA GLY A 158 -1.34 -17.94 -19.29
C GLY A 158 -0.46 -17.28 -18.22
N SER A 159 -0.28 -17.89 -17.05
CA SER A 159 0.58 -17.33 -15.99
C SER A 159 2.06 -17.31 -16.36
N ASP A 160 2.52 -18.31 -17.13
CA ASP A 160 3.89 -18.34 -17.64
C ASP A 160 4.15 -17.17 -18.62
N ALA A 161 3.16 -16.81 -19.45
CA ALA A 161 3.27 -15.64 -20.34
C ALA A 161 3.42 -14.34 -19.54
N ASP A 162 2.74 -14.21 -18.41
CA ASP A 162 2.91 -13.06 -17.49
C ASP A 162 4.31 -13.04 -16.88
N ALA A 163 4.80 -14.19 -16.39
CA ALA A 163 6.12 -14.29 -15.77
C ALA A 163 7.25 -13.95 -16.77
N GLU A 164 7.17 -14.47 -18.00
CA GLU A 164 8.14 -14.13 -19.04
C GLU A 164 8.10 -12.67 -19.45
N ARG A 165 6.91 -12.08 -19.55
CA ARG A 165 6.75 -10.67 -19.90
C ARG A 165 7.35 -9.76 -18.83
N LEU A 166 7.07 -10.03 -17.54
CA LEU A 166 7.70 -9.34 -16.42
C LEU A 166 9.21 -9.48 -16.44
N ALA A 167 9.72 -10.70 -16.70
CA ALA A 167 11.15 -10.94 -16.73
C ALA A 167 11.85 -10.12 -17.83
N LYS A 168 11.27 -10.05 -19.03
CA LYS A 168 11.78 -9.20 -20.13
C LYS A 168 11.85 -7.74 -19.73
N VAL A 169 10.75 -7.20 -19.18
CA VAL A 169 10.67 -5.78 -18.82
C VAL A 169 11.64 -5.43 -17.69
N PHE A 170 11.65 -6.19 -16.59
CA PHE A 170 12.52 -5.88 -15.46
C PHE A 170 14.00 -6.14 -15.77
N SER A 171 14.34 -7.14 -16.60
CA SER A 171 15.70 -7.32 -17.10
C SER A 171 16.16 -6.13 -17.95
N TRP A 172 15.30 -5.64 -18.84
CA TRP A 172 15.56 -4.44 -19.65
C TRP A 172 15.75 -3.17 -18.78
N LEU A 173 15.08 -3.09 -17.61
CA LEU A 173 15.27 -2.02 -16.63
C LEU A 173 16.47 -2.26 -15.69
N GLY A 174 17.32 -3.26 -15.99
CA GLY A 174 18.55 -3.52 -15.27
C GLY A 174 18.40 -4.27 -13.94
N PHE A 175 17.26 -4.91 -13.70
CA PHE A 175 17.08 -5.79 -12.54
C PHE A 175 17.65 -7.19 -12.83
N ARG A 176 18.20 -7.80 -11.80
CA ARG A 176 18.45 -9.23 -11.76
C ARG A 176 17.11 -9.92 -11.47
N VAL A 177 16.61 -10.70 -12.44
CA VAL A 177 15.26 -11.28 -12.36
C VAL A 177 15.33 -12.74 -11.99
N LEU A 178 14.65 -13.10 -10.90
CA LEU A 178 14.60 -14.43 -10.32
C LEU A 178 13.15 -14.92 -10.28
N MET A 179 12.94 -16.24 -10.38
CA MET A 179 11.61 -16.85 -10.30
C MET A 179 11.64 -18.17 -9.55
N CYS A 180 10.63 -18.40 -8.69
CA CYS A 180 10.25 -19.73 -8.26
C CYS A 180 8.85 -20.06 -8.79
N LYS A 181 8.61 -21.35 -9.10
CA LYS A 181 7.36 -21.83 -9.68
C LYS A 181 6.70 -22.86 -8.78
N ASP A 182 5.36 -22.82 -8.73
CA ASP A 182 4.51 -23.83 -8.07
C ASP A 182 4.83 -24.05 -6.58
N GLN A 183 4.91 -22.95 -5.85
CA GLN A 183 5.24 -22.94 -4.44
C GLN A 183 4.00 -23.17 -3.56
N THR A 184 4.12 -24.03 -2.55
CA THR A 184 3.16 -24.09 -1.44
C THR A 184 3.20 -22.82 -0.60
N LYS A 185 2.20 -22.60 0.23
CA LYS A 185 2.16 -21.44 1.15
C LYS A 185 3.42 -21.34 2.02
N ASP A 186 3.89 -22.47 2.57
CA ASP A 186 5.08 -22.50 3.43
C ASP A 186 6.37 -22.20 2.64
N GLN A 187 6.48 -22.69 1.40
CA GLN A 187 7.60 -22.38 0.52
C GLN A 187 7.60 -20.89 0.11
N MET A 188 6.41 -20.32 -0.19
CA MET A 188 6.28 -18.88 -0.42
C MET A 188 6.73 -18.06 0.81
N ASP A 189 6.32 -18.46 2.00
CA ASP A 189 6.69 -17.80 3.25
C ASP A 189 8.21 -17.84 3.48
N GLN A 190 8.83 -19.00 3.29
CA GLN A 190 10.27 -19.18 3.47
C GLN A 190 11.11 -18.36 2.47
N VAL A 191 10.74 -18.36 1.18
CA VAL A 191 11.45 -17.59 0.17
C VAL A 191 11.30 -16.08 0.38
N LEU A 192 10.12 -15.61 0.77
CA LEU A 192 9.88 -14.19 1.07
C LEU A 192 10.65 -13.73 2.31
N LYS A 193 10.75 -14.56 3.35
CA LYS A 193 11.59 -14.29 4.51
C LYS A 193 13.08 -14.22 4.15
N CYS A 194 13.55 -15.13 3.30
CA CYS A 194 14.91 -15.09 2.78
C CYS A 194 15.17 -13.77 2.04
N LEU A 195 14.27 -13.38 1.11
CA LEU A 195 14.39 -12.13 0.33
C LEU A 195 14.31 -10.85 1.19
N SER A 196 13.68 -10.90 2.34
CA SER A 196 13.61 -9.74 3.25
C SER A 196 14.84 -9.61 4.16
N SER A 197 15.71 -10.62 4.19
CA SER A 197 16.92 -10.67 5.00
C SER A 197 18.15 -10.13 4.26
N ARG A 198 19.23 -9.85 5.00
CA ARG A 198 20.53 -9.50 4.41
C ARG A 198 21.21 -10.70 3.75
N ASP A 199 21.03 -11.87 4.35
CA ASP A 199 21.57 -13.13 3.82
C ASP A 199 20.52 -13.82 2.95
N VAL A 200 20.72 -13.73 1.66
CA VAL A 200 19.88 -14.37 0.65
C VAL A 200 20.51 -15.66 0.10
N SER A 201 21.57 -16.17 0.73
CA SER A 201 22.27 -17.39 0.28
C SER A 201 21.37 -18.62 0.21
N LYS A 202 20.39 -18.69 1.13
CA LYS A 202 19.37 -19.75 1.14
C LYS A 202 18.51 -19.81 -0.13
N LEU A 203 18.52 -18.79 -0.98
CA LEU A 203 17.83 -18.87 -2.28
C LEU A 203 18.38 -20.01 -3.16
N LEU A 204 19.63 -20.43 -2.99
CA LEU A 204 20.19 -21.58 -3.68
C LEU A 204 19.57 -22.91 -3.23
N GLU A 205 18.99 -22.98 -2.04
CA GLU A 205 18.31 -24.17 -1.51
C GLU A 205 16.89 -24.32 -2.06
N PHE A 206 16.30 -23.22 -2.55
CA PHE A 206 15.01 -23.22 -3.23
C PHE A 206 15.22 -23.46 -4.73
N LYS A 207 14.22 -24.02 -5.41
CA LYS A 207 14.24 -24.19 -6.88
C LYS A 207 14.04 -22.85 -7.59
N VAL A 208 14.95 -21.90 -7.34
CA VAL A 208 14.93 -20.56 -7.92
C VAL A 208 15.68 -20.60 -9.25
N LYS A 209 15.07 -20.00 -10.26
CA LYS A 209 15.65 -19.81 -11.60
C LYS A 209 15.94 -18.34 -11.83
N GLU A 210 16.96 -18.05 -12.62
CA GLU A 210 17.37 -16.74 -13.05
C GLU A 210 17.05 -16.50 -14.52
N TRP A 211 16.57 -15.31 -14.87
CA TRP A 211 16.33 -14.91 -16.25
C TRP A 211 17.64 -14.55 -16.94
N SER A 212 18.03 -15.33 -17.93
CA SER A 212 19.24 -15.14 -18.74
C SER A 212 18.95 -15.61 -20.15
N ASP A 213 19.47 -14.92 -21.16
CA ASP A 213 19.33 -15.29 -22.58
C ASP A 213 17.88 -15.61 -22.99
N HIS A 214 16.96 -14.76 -22.56
CA HIS A 214 15.51 -14.87 -22.85
C HIS A 214 14.81 -16.12 -22.30
N ARG A 215 15.38 -16.76 -21.27
CA ARG A 215 14.80 -17.93 -20.61
C ARG A 215 15.17 -17.98 -19.12
N PHE A 216 14.42 -18.77 -18.36
CA PHE A 216 14.75 -19.05 -16.97
C PHE A 216 15.70 -20.26 -16.88
N THR A 217 16.88 -20.07 -16.33
CA THR A 217 17.91 -21.08 -16.06
C THR A 217 18.11 -21.25 -14.56
N GLU A 218 18.80 -22.32 -14.15
CA GLU A 218 19.10 -22.54 -12.72
C GLU A 218 19.97 -21.39 -12.16
N LEU A 219 19.63 -20.95 -10.95
CA LEU A 219 20.39 -19.94 -10.23
C LEU A 219 21.78 -20.46 -9.86
N GLN A 220 22.83 -19.83 -10.34
CA GLN A 220 24.22 -20.29 -10.14
C GLN A 220 24.91 -19.55 -8.98
N GLU A 221 24.56 -18.28 -8.78
CA GLU A 221 25.24 -17.42 -7.82
C GLU A 221 24.24 -16.73 -6.88
N VAL A 222 24.65 -16.58 -5.62
CA VAL A 222 23.86 -15.86 -4.62
C VAL A 222 23.63 -14.43 -5.11
N PRO A 223 22.37 -13.97 -5.20
CA PRO A 223 22.08 -12.60 -5.60
C PRO A 223 22.38 -11.62 -4.46
N THR A 224 22.48 -10.34 -4.80
CA THR A 224 22.62 -9.24 -3.84
C THR A 224 21.51 -8.22 -4.00
N HIS A 225 21.11 -7.58 -2.91
CA HIS A 225 20.18 -6.46 -2.97
C HIS A 225 20.83 -5.24 -3.63
N GLY A 226 20.07 -4.57 -4.51
CA GLY A 226 20.44 -3.27 -5.07
C GLY A 226 19.69 -2.12 -4.41
N ASP A 227 19.40 -1.07 -5.19
CA ASP A 227 18.74 0.15 -4.71
C ASP A 227 17.21 0.09 -4.74
N ALA A 228 16.63 -0.92 -5.39
CA ALA A 228 15.19 -1.18 -5.42
C ALA A 228 14.88 -2.69 -5.30
N PHE A 229 13.67 -3.02 -4.87
CA PHE A 229 13.20 -4.39 -4.80
C PHE A 229 11.82 -4.51 -5.46
N ILE A 230 11.66 -5.50 -6.32
CA ILE A 230 10.41 -5.83 -7.00
C ILE A 230 10.00 -7.25 -6.61
N CYS A 231 8.73 -7.44 -6.25
CA CYS A 231 8.15 -8.75 -6.00
C CYS A 231 6.85 -8.90 -6.78
N CYS A 232 6.82 -9.84 -7.73
CA CYS A 232 5.64 -10.17 -8.51
C CYS A 232 5.07 -11.49 -8.02
N ILE A 233 3.79 -11.51 -7.63
CA ILE A 233 3.11 -12.72 -7.14
C ILE A 233 1.97 -13.05 -8.09
N LEU A 234 2.12 -14.14 -8.83
CA LEU A 234 1.18 -14.64 -9.83
C LEU A 234 0.56 -15.92 -9.26
N THR A 235 -0.65 -15.84 -8.70
CA THR A 235 -1.28 -16.98 -8.03
C THR A 235 -2.80 -16.85 -7.99
N HIS A 236 -3.49 -17.82 -7.41
CA HIS A 236 -4.86 -17.64 -6.95
C HIS A 236 -4.90 -16.83 -5.65
N GLY A 237 -6.04 -16.23 -5.35
CA GLY A 237 -6.23 -15.47 -4.12
C GLY A 237 -7.68 -15.31 -3.73
N ASN A 238 -7.86 -14.70 -2.57
CA ASN A 238 -9.14 -14.26 -2.03
C ASN A 238 -8.92 -12.95 -1.25
N THR A 239 -9.95 -12.36 -0.69
CA THR A 239 -9.88 -11.08 0.03
C THR A 239 -8.71 -11.03 1.01
N GLY A 240 -7.73 -10.16 0.72
CA GLY A 240 -6.56 -9.94 1.55
C GLY A 240 -5.49 -11.05 1.58
N VAL A 241 -5.64 -12.13 0.78
CA VAL A 241 -4.72 -13.26 0.77
C VAL A 241 -4.31 -13.68 -0.63
N VAL A 242 -3.14 -14.30 -0.74
CA VAL A 242 -2.68 -15.08 -1.91
C VAL A 242 -2.60 -16.54 -1.50
N LEU A 243 -2.72 -17.46 -2.48
CA LEU A 243 -2.74 -18.89 -2.22
C LEU A 243 -1.44 -19.58 -2.64
N GLY A 244 -0.95 -20.49 -1.80
CA GLY A 244 0.00 -21.51 -2.26
C GLY A 244 -0.65 -22.50 -3.20
N THR A 245 0.14 -23.32 -3.89
CA THR A 245 -0.38 -24.42 -4.74
C THR A 245 -1.12 -25.48 -3.95
N ASP A 246 -0.89 -25.53 -2.64
CA ASP A 246 -1.63 -26.32 -1.66
C ASP A 246 -2.98 -25.72 -1.26
N LYS A 247 -3.33 -24.53 -1.80
CA LYS A 247 -4.50 -23.69 -1.48
C LYS A 247 -4.50 -23.10 -0.07
N GLU A 248 -3.41 -23.23 0.66
CA GLU A 248 -3.26 -22.57 1.94
C GLU A 248 -3.07 -21.06 1.77
N HIS A 249 -3.55 -20.28 2.72
CA HIS A 249 -3.63 -18.83 2.66
C HIS A 249 -2.37 -18.16 3.19
N LEU A 250 -1.81 -17.23 2.43
CA LEU A 250 -0.76 -16.31 2.87
C LEU A 250 -1.26 -14.87 2.80
N ALA A 251 -1.42 -14.22 3.96
CA ALA A 251 -1.99 -12.88 4.02
C ALA A 251 -1.05 -11.83 3.38
N ILE A 252 -1.56 -10.99 2.51
CA ILE A 252 -0.81 -9.89 1.86
C ILE A 252 -0.24 -8.94 2.91
N LYS A 253 -1.00 -8.64 3.97
CA LYS A 253 -0.54 -7.83 5.10
C LYS A 253 0.68 -8.45 5.81
N TYR A 254 0.72 -9.78 5.92
CA TYR A 254 1.85 -10.49 6.50
C TYR A 254 3.07 -10.44 5.59
N ILE A 255 2.90 -10.60 4.26
CA ILE A 255 3.98 -10.41 3.28
C ILE A 255 4.57 -9.00 3.43
N LYS A 256 3.74 -7.96 3.40
CA LYS A 256 4.19 -6.57 3.59
C LYS A 256 4.98 -6.39 4.88
N LYS A 257 4.55 -7.04 5.99
CA LYS A 257 5.21 -6.95 7.29
C LYS A 257 6.66 -7.47 7.27
N MET A 258 6.98 -8.49 6.45
CA MET A 258 8.35 -9.02 6.34
C MET A 258 9.35 -7.99 5.77
N PHE A 259 8.88 -7.08 4.91
CA PHE A 259 9.70 -6.09 4.20
C PHE A 259 9.68 -4.70 4.83
N LYS A 260 9.15 -4.56 6.05
CA LYS A 260 9.14 -3.28 6.78
C LYS A 260 10.56 -2.72 6.95
N ALA A 261 10.64 -1.39 7.01
CA ALA A 261 11.88 -0.70 7.33
C ALA A 261 12.28 -1.00 8.78
N THR A 262 13.46 -1.57 8.96
CA THR A 262 14.11 -1.82 10.25
C THR A 262 15.59 -1.57 10.11
N ASP A 263 16.31 -1.36 11.21
CA ASP A 263 17.77 -1.16 11.19
C ASP A 263 18.54 -2.37 10.60
N LEU A 264 17.90 -3.53 10.58
CA LEU A 264 18.50 -4.77 10.07
C LEU A 264 18.08 -5.08 8.64
N SER A 265 17.02 -4.45 8.10
CA SER A 265 16.55 -4.73 6.74
C SER A 265 17.49 -4.16 5.69
N PRO A 266 17.90 -4.95 4.68
CA PRO A 266 18.70 -4.46 3.55
C PRO A 266 17.93 -3.51 2.63
N LEU A 267 16.60 -3.42 2.82
CA LEU A 267 15.66 -2.66 1.99
C LEU A 267 15.15 -1.39 2.69
N THR A 268 15.70 -1.03 3.83
CA THR A 268 15.42 0.25 4.51
C THR A 268 15.84 1.41 3.62
N ASN A 269 14.99 2.42 3.48
CA ASN A 269 15.14 3.57 2.57
C ASN A 269 15.14 3.23 1.06
N LYS A 270 14.82 2.00 0.69
CA LYS A 270 14.74 1.59 -0.71
C LYS A 270 13.29 1.34 -1.10
N PRO A 271 12.89 1.71 -2.33
CA PRO A 271 11.54 1.44 -2.83
C PRO A 271 11.33 -0.07 -3.00
N LYS A 272 10.16 -0.52 -2.53
CA LYS A 272 9.70 -1.91 -2.60
C LYS A 272 8.39 -1.96 -3.37
N VAL A 273 8.41 -2.55 -4.56
CA VAL A 273 7.24 -2.68 -5.44
C VAL A 273 6.72 -4.10 -5.39
N PHE A 274 5.44 -4.25 -5.09
CA PHE A 274 4.73 -5.53 -5.16
C PHE A 274 3.69 -5.46 -6.26
N LEU A 275 3.75 -6.38 -7.22
CA LEU A 275 2.74 -6.55 -8.27
C LEU A 275 2.03 -7.88 -8.04
N ILE A 276 0.77 -7.82 -7.62
CA ILE A 276 0.01 -9.01 -7.21
C ILE A 276 -1.10 -9.28 -8.22
N GLN A 277 -0.95 -10.37 -8.96
CA GLN A 277 -1.96 -10.92 -9.86
C GLN A 277 -2.65 -12.09 -9.17
N ALA A 278 -3.75 -11.79 -8.48
CA ALA A 278 -4.59 -12.76 -7.79
C ALA A 278 -6.00 -12.19 -7.65
N CYS A 279 -7.02 -13.05 -7.66
CA CYS A 279 -8.37 -12.62 -7.27
C CYS A 279 -8.39 -12.16 -5.81
N GLN A 280 -9.25 -11.20 -5.50
CA GLN A 280 -9.43 -10.67 -4.16
C GLN A 280 -10.85 -10.93 -3.62
N GLY A 281 -11.51 -11.98 -4.12
CA GLY A 281 -12.89 -12.38 -3.82
C GLY A 281 -13.54 -13.00 -5.05
N GLY A 282 -14.80 -13.43 -4.92
CA GLY A 282 -15.59 -14.07 -5.99
C GLY A 282 -16.70 -13.19 -6.56
N ALA A 283 -16.76 -11.90 -6.22
CA ALA A 283 -17.76 -10.98 -6.77
C ALA A 283 -17.32 -10.40 -8.14
N LEU A 284 -18.31 -10.10 -8.97
CA LEU A 284 -18.11 -9.50 -10.30
C LEU A 284 -18.57 -8.03 -10.30
N HIS A 285 -17.75 -7.13 -10.83
CA HIS A 285 -18.08 -5.70 -10.88
C HIS A 285 -19.27 -5.38 -11.78
N GLY A 286 -20.28 -4.70 -11.20
CA GLY A 286 -21.28 -3.94 -11.94
C GLY A 286 -20.87 -2.46 -12.11
N ARG A 287 -21.44 -1.77 -13.11
CA ARG A 287 -21.10 -0.37 -13.44
C ARG A 287 -21.69 0.62 -12.44
N VAL A 288 -20.88 1.50 -11.85
CA VAL A 288 -21.33 2.63 -11.00
C VAL A 288 -20.59 3.93 -11.37
N VAL A 289 -21.28 5.07 -11.29
CA VAL A 289 -20.74 6.42 -11.55
C VAL A 289 -20.48 7.12 -10.22
N LEU A 290 -19.27 7.64 -9.99
CA LEU A 290 -18.84 8.21 -8.70
C LEU A 290 -18.35 9.66 -8.77
N PRO A 291 -18.47 10.47 -7.68
CA PRO A 291 -17.78 11.74 -7.49
C PRO A 291 -16.48 11.63 -6.62
N ASN A 292 -15.59 12.60 -6.84
CA ASN A 292 -14.21 12.70 -6.31
C ASN A 292 -14.10 13.06 -4.81
N VAL A 293 -13.01 12.60 -4.14
CA VAL A 293 -12.52 13.16 -2.87
C VAL A 293 -10.98 13.11 -2.76
N GLN A 294 -10.39 14.20 -2.26
CA GLN A 294 -8.95 14.43 -2.01
C GLN A 294 -8.57 14.31 -0.52
N SER A 295 -7.29 14.06 -0.20
CA SER A 295 -6.74 14.26 1.15
C SER A 295 -5.23 14.55 1.15
N ASP A 296 -4.82 15.49 2.03
CA ASP A 296 -3.44 15.92 2.36
C ASP A 296 -3.04 15.50 3.78
N ASP A 297 -1.78 15.23 4.12
CA ASP A 297 -0.82 16.06 4.81
C ASP A 297 0.37 15.37 5.51
N LEU A 298 1.47 16.10 5.67
CA LEU A 298 2.85 15.78 6.01
C LEU A 298 3.18 15.83 7.51
N GLN A 299 4.23 15.08 7.95
CA GLN A 299 5.04 15.38 9.16
C GLN A 299 6.40 14.64 9.17
N PRO A 300 7.42 15.10 9.97
CA PRO A 300 8.84 14.93 9.67
C PRO A 300 9.57 13.75 10.33
N ALA A 301 10.59 13.29 9.65
CA ALA A 301 11.85 12.62 9.97
C ALA A 301 11.92 11.67 11.19
N SER A 302 11.13 10.64 11.19
CA SER A 302 11.47 9.26 11.49
C SER A 302 10.71 8.42 10.46
N ILE A 303 11.39 7.49 9.79
CA ILE A 303 10.76 6.75 8.69
C ILE A 303 9.76 5.77 9.29
N PRO A 304 8.46 5.84 8.93
CA PRO A 304 7.51 4.82 9.32
C PRO A 304 7.97 3.44 8.83
N GLU A 305 7.80 2.39 9.63
CA GLU A 305 8.14 1.02 9.23
C GLU A 305 7.50 0.59 7.89
N GLU A 306 6.39 1.21 7.52
CA GLU A 306 5.63 0.96 6.28
C GLU A 306 5.94 1.94 5.15
N ALA A 307 7.02 2.75 5.26
CA ALA A 307 7.45 3.64 4.20
C ALA A 307 8.08 2.89 3.02
N ASP A 308 8.07 3.56 1.86
CA ASP A 308 8.72 3.14 0.61
C ASP A 308 8.11 1.88 -0.02
N PHE A 309 6.79 1.66 0.13
CA PHE A 309 6.05 0.60 -0.55
C PHE A 309 5.18 1.15 -1.67
N LEU A 310 5.16 0.43 -2.79
CA LEU A 310 4.17 0.57 -3.86
C LEU A 310 3.58 -0.81 -4.15
N ILE A 311 2.29 -0.98 -3.89
CA ILE A 311 1.61 -2.26 -4.08
C ILE A 311 0.54 -2.05 -5.15
N GLY A 312 0.72 -2.72 -6.29
CA GLY A 312 -0.29 -2.81 -7.34
C GLY A 312 -0.97 -4.17 -7.28
N MET A 313 -2.29 -4.17 -7.22
CA MET A 313 -3.11 -5.38 -7.20
C MET A 313 -3.98 -5.44 -8.44
N SER A 314 -4.13 -6.64 -9.00
CA SER A 314 -4.90 -6.84 -10.24
C SER A 314 -6.36 -6.43 -10.12
N THR A 315 -6.92 -6.49 -8.91
CA THR A 315 -8.30 -6.08 -8.64
C THR A 315 -8.43 -5.58 -7.21
N VAL A 316 -9.48 -4.79 -6.94
CA VAL A 316 -9.88 -4.38 -5.59
C VAL A 316 -10.42 -5.56 -4.79
N GLU A 317 -10.55 -5.40 -3.47
CA GLU A 317 -11.09 -6.43 -2.57
C GLU A 317 -12.48 -6.90 -3.02
N ASP A 318 -12.78 -8.18 -2.80
CA ASP A 318 -14.01 -8.91 -3.13
C ASP A 318 -14.26 -9.24 -4.60
N TYR A 319 -13.34 -8.89 -5.52
CA TYR A 319 -13.54 -9.06 -6.96
C TYR A 319 -12.56 -10.01 -7.64
N GLU A 320 -12.98 -10.54 -8.79
CA GLU A 320 -12.18 -11.39 -9.66
C GLU A 320 -11.28 -10.60 -10.59
N SER A 321 -10.21 -11.26 -11.05
CA SER A 321 -9.28 -10.74 -12.05
C SER A 321 -9.25 -11.64 -13.30
N PHE A 322 -9.20 -11.02 -14.48
CA PHE A 322 -9.27 -11.71 -15.76
C PHE A 322 -7.88 -12.11 -16.30
N ARG A 323 -7.82 -13.28 -16.90
CA ARG A 323 -6.62 -13.83 -17.55
C ARG A 323 -7.00 -14.61 -18.80
N ASP A 324 -6.35 -14.30 -19.91
CA ASP A 324 -6.39 -15.09 -21.13
C ASP A 324 -5.43 -16.28 -21.02
N PRO A 325 -5.87 -17.51 -21.31
CA PRO A 325 -5.03 -18.71 -21.19
C PRO A 325 -3.75 -18.69 -22.03
N ASN A 326 -3.71 -17.94 -23.13
CA ASN A 326 -2.58 -17.89 -24.06
C ASN A 326 -1.77 -16.59 -23.95
N ARG A 327 -2.42 -15.48 -23.57
CA ARG A 327 -1.82 -14.13 -23.60
C ARG A 327 -1.43 -13.60 -22.24
N GLY A 328 -1.90 -14.22 -21.16
CA GLY A 328 -1.68 -13.76 -19.79
C GLY A 328 -2.80 -12.89 -19.25
N SER A 329 -2.58 -12.28 -18.09
CA SER A 329 -3.58 -11.48 -17.40
C SER A 329 -3.66 -10.06 -17.94
N TRP A 330 -4.85 -9.48 -17.94
CA TRP A 330 -5.05 -8.09 -18.33
C TRP A 330 -4.15 -7.14 -17.57
N TYR A 331 -4.06 -7.34 -16.26
CA TYR A 331 -3.28 -6.46 -15.40
C TYR A 331 -1.78 -6.52 -15.70
N ILE A 332 -1.15 -7.70 -15.66
CA ILE A 332 0.30 -7.82 -15.85
C ILE A 332 0.71 -7.42 -17.28
N GLN A 333 -0.06 -7.83 -18.29
CA GLN A 333 0.22 -7.45 -19.67
C GLN A 333 0.15 -5.93 -19.87
N THR A 334 -0.83 -5.28 -19.23
CA THR A 334 -0.96 -3.82 -19.27
C THR A 334 0.14 -3.12 -18.47
N VAL A 335 0.52 -3.64 -17.29
CA VAL A 335 1.67 -3.12 -16.52
C VAL A 335 2.93 -3.12 -17.37
N CYS A 336 3.26 -4.26 -17.96
CA CYS A 336 4.45 -4.40 -18.81
C CYS A 336 4.41 -3.42 -19.99
N LYS A 337 3.29 -3.34 -20.71
CA LYS A 337 3.11 -2.40 -21.83
C LYS A 337 3.34 -0.96 -21.38
N ARG A 338 2.71 -0.53 -20.28
CA ARG A 338 2.82 0.85 -19.79
C ARG A 338 4.21 1.17 -19.23
N MET A 339 4.93 0.18 -18.71
CA MET A 339 6.34 0.36 -18.34
C MET A 339 7.24 0.54 -19.56
N GLU A 340 7.05 -0.24 -20.63
CA GLU A 340 7.79 -0.09 -21.88
C GLU A 340 7.57 1.26 -22.55
N GLU A 341 6.35 1.82 -22.45
CA GLU A 341 6.01 3.14 -22.97
C GLU A 341 6.50 4.29 -22.07
N GLY A 342 6.34 4.17 -20.76
CA GLY A 342 6.54 5.26 -19.81
C GLY A 342 7.97 5.37 -19.27
N CYS A 343 8.67 4.26 -19.02
CA CYS A 343 10.01 4.31 -18.46
C CYS A 343 11.03 5.07 -19.34
N PRO A 344 11.04 4.89 -20.68
CA PRO A 344 11.91 5.70 -21.54
C PRO A 344 11.61 7.19 -21.51
N SER A 345 10.38 7.56 -21.21
CA SER A 345 9.91 8.95 -21.09
C SER A 345 10.15 9.56 -19.70
N GLY A 346 10.68 8.78 -18.76
CA GLY A 346 10.91 9.22 -17.38
C GLY A 346 9.66 9.27 -16.50
N ASP A 347 8.58 8.58 -16.88
CA ASP A 347 7.39 8.47 -16.05
C ASP A 347 7.70 7.72 -14.76
N ASP A 348 7.18 8.20 -13.62
CA ASP A 348 7.25 7.49 -12.35
C ASP A 348 6.28 6.31 -12.29
N MET A 349 6.60 5.31 -11.46
CA MET A 349 5.79 4.09 -11.32
C MET A 349 4.35 4.36 -10.86
N GLY A 350 4.11 5.38 -10.04
CA GLY A 350 2.77 5.77 -9.62
C GLY A 350 1.94 6.26 -10.81
N THR A 351 2.53 7.06 -11.69
CA THR A 351 1.92 7.52 -12.95
C THR A 351 1.67 6.35 -13.89
N ILE A 352 2.62 5.44 -14.05
CA ILE A 352 2.46 4.23 -14.87
C ILE A 352 1.29 3.39 -14.37
N LEU A 353 1.22 3.09 -13.07
CA LEU A 353 0.14 2.28 -12.51
C LEU A 353 -1.23 2.95 -12.59
N ARG A 354 -1.33 4.28 -12.49
CA ARG A 354 -2.60 5.00 -12.73
C ARG A 354 -3.07 4.84 -14.18
N ARG A 355 -2.17 4.85 -15.16
CA ARG A 355 -2.51 4.56 -16.56
C ARG A 355 -2.96 3.10 -16.73
N VAL A 356 -2.32 2.16 -16.02
CA VAL A 356 -2.75 0.75 -15.98
C VAL A 356 -4.18 0.62 -15.45
N ASN A 357 -4.50 1.31 -14.36
CA ASN A 357 -5.85 1.32 -13.80
C ASN A 357 -6.88 1.80 -14.83
N ASN A 358 -6.56 2.91 -15.53
CA ASN A 358 -7.43 3.42 -16.58
C ASN A 358 -7.62 2.41 -17.72
N ASP A 359 -6.54 1.84 -18.24
CA ASP A 359 -6.62 0.92 -19.37
C ASP A 359 -7.39 -0.36 -19.02
N VAL A 360 -7.07 -0.99 -17.88
CA VAL A 360 -7.74 -2.22 -17.45
C VAL A 360 -9.21 -1.96 -17.17
N SER A 361 -9.58 -0.81 -16.61
CA SER A 361 -10.98 -0.45 -16.36
C SER A 361 -11.82 -0.29 -17.65
N GLN A 362 -11.19 -0.04 -18.77
CA GLN A 362 -11.87 0.06 -20.08
C GLN A 362 -12.05 -1.29 -20.77
N MET A 363 -11.32 -2.34 -20.35
CA MET A 363 -11.45 -3.67 -20.95
C MET A 363 -12.79 -4.30 -20.61
N ASP A 364 -13.33 -5.06 -21.56
CA ASP A 364 -14.56 -5.83 -21.44
C ASP A 364 -14.24 -7.32 -21.40
N GLY A 365 -14.76 -8.03 -20.42
CA GLY A 365 -14.62 -9.47 -20.26
C GLY A 365 -15.98 -10.18 -20.38
N TRP A 366 -15.95 -11.36 -20.95
CA TRP A 366 -17.11 -12.24 -21.04
C TRP A 366 -16.74 -13.60 -20.44
N MET A 367 -17.67 -14.19 -19.72
CA MET A 367 -17.57 -15.56 -19.24
C MET A 367 -18.42 -16.47 -20.12
N GLU A 368 -17.92 -17.66 -20.44
CA GLU A 368 -18.68 -18.65 -21.23
C GLU A 368 -20.03 -19.01 -20.60
N GLU A 369 -20.09 -18.97 -19.26
CA GLU A 369 -21.31 -19.29 -18.50
C GLU A 369 -22.37 -18.19 -18.53
N ARG A 370 -21.97 -16.91 -18.84
CA ARG A 370 -22.85 -15.73 -18.92
C ARG A 370 -22.37 -14.76 -20.00
N PRO A 371 -22.48 -15.11 -21.28
CA PRO A 371 -21.94 -14.32 -22.36
C PRO A 371 -22.66 -12.97 -22.57
N GLU A 372 -23.84 -12.80 -22.03
CA GLU A 372 -24.63 -11.57 -22.08
C GLU A 372 -24.18 -10.51 -21.03
N VAL A 373 -23.36 -10.89 -20.04
CA VAL A 373 -22.91 -10.00 -18.99
C VAL A 373 -21.50 -9.53 -19.26
N ILE A 374 -21.35 -8.21 -19.41
CA ILE A 374 -20.04 -7.58 -19.54
C ILE A 374 -19.45 -7.43 -18.13
N HIS A 375 -18.29 -8.00 -17.92
CA HIS A 375 -17.53 -7.93 -16.69
C HIS A 375 -16.39 -6.91 -16.84
N LYS A 376 -16.12 -6.18 -15.77
CA LYS A 376 -15.05 -5.19 -15.66
C LYS A 376 -14.03 -5.62 -14.62
N GLN A 377 -12.82 -5.08 -14.73
CA GLN A 377 -11.78 -5.25 -13.72
C GLN A 377 -11.24 -3.88 -13.34
N MET A 378 -11.10 -3.63 -12.03
CA MET A 378 -10.51 -2.40 -11.52
C MET A 378 -9.28 -2.75 -10.67
N PRO A 379 -8.06 -2.48 -11.12
CA PRO A 379 -6.86 -2.65 -10.31
C PRO A 379 -6.81 -1.67 -9.14
N GLU A 380 -6.05 -2.00 -8.10
CA GLU A 380 -5.84 -1.17 -6.92
C GLU A 380 -4.36 -0.80 -6.76
N ILE A 381 -4.11 0.42 -6.26
CA ILE A 381 -2.77 0.90 -5.92
C ILE A 381 -2.76 1.33 -4.45
N ARG A 382 -1.80 0.79 -3.68
CA ARG A 382 -1.48 1.25 -2.32
C ARG A 382 -0.07 1.81 -2.34
N ASP A 383 0.08 3.11 -2.09
CA ASP A 383 1.34 3.84 -2.24
C ASP A 383 1.75 4.51 -0.93
N THR A 384 2.97 4.23 -0.47
CA THR A 384 3.65 4.89 0.63
C THR A 384 5.08 5.28 0.24
N LEU A 385 5.34 5.46 -1.06
CA LEU A 385 6.61 5.98 -1.55
C LEU A 385 6.79 7.43 -1.07
N ARG A 386 8.00 7.78 -0.69
CA ARG A 386 8.35 9.12 -0.23
C ARG A 386 9.04 9.97 -1.31
N LYS A 387 9.34 9.37 -2.44
CA LYS A 387 9.99 9.99 -3.59
C LYS A 387 9.43 9.42 -4.88
N LYS A 388 9.64 10.08 -6.01
CA LYS A 388 9.29 9.53 -7.32
C LYS A 388 10.14 8.28 -7.61
N LEU A 389 9.48 7.20 -8.02
CA LEU A 389 10.17 5.98 -8.43
C LEU A 389 10.23 5.93 -9.96
N VAL A 390 11.35 6.34 -10.51
CA VAL A 390 11.60 6.40 -11.95
C VAL A 390 12.61 5.32 -12.33
N PHE A 391 12.20 4.41 -13.22
CA PHE A 391 13.09 3.43 -13.82
C PHE A 391 13.54 3.88 -15.20
N SER A 392 14.82 3.71 -15.50
CA SER A 392 15.37 4.01 -16.82
C SER A 392 15.88 2.72 -17.47
N PRO A 393 15.61 2.52 -18.77
CA PRO A 393 16.16 1.40 -19.49
C PRO A 393 17.70 1.41 -19.43
N HIS A 394 18.30 0.24 -19.23
CA HIS A 394 19.73 0.12 -19.42
C HIS A 394 20.03 0.11 -20.93
N SER A 395 20.85 1.06 -21.40
CA SER A 395 21.45 0.96 -22.73
C SER A 395 22.34 -0.28 -22.75
N ASN A 396 22.01 -1.25 -23.60
CA ASN A 396 22.86 -2.38 -23.90
C ASN A 396 24.16 -1.91 -24.56
#